data_878ca865466972c69104297bb0efc195
#
_entry.id   878ca865466972c69104297bb0efc195
#
_cell.length_a   1.000
_cell.length_b   1.000
_cell.length_c   1.000
_cell.angle_alpha   90.00
_cell.angle_beta   90.00
_cell.angle_gamma   90.00
#
_symmetry.space_group_name_H-M   'P 1'
#
loop_
_entity.id
_entity.type
_entity.pdbx_description
1 polymer ?
#
loop_
_entity_poly.entity_id
_entity_poly.type
_entity_poly.pdbx_seq_one_letter_code
_entity_poly.pdbx_strand_id
1 'polypeptide(L)'
;MNKKNSKLTLTRRDFLKSSAVGALGAMVAPSLLTTGCSSSSDDTKLYPDALIPEMLPQAPDGRPLKAGLIGCGGRGTGAAVNFRDAGNGLTVTMLADIFPDKMAQCRKTLKEYNIEVPDENCFLGFDAYKKVIDSDVDVVLLCTPPVFRAREFAYAVEKGKHVFLEKPCAIDPVGARSILRSAKLAEQKGLSVISGTIRRSQRDCVETFRRVADGAIGDIVSAQVIRNGGTLWHKDRQPGWSDMEYVMRNWPNFCCISGD
;
A
#
# COMPACT_ATOMS: atom_id res chain seq x y z
N MET A 1 3.21 11.29 -51.48
CA MET A 1 1.97 11.93 -51.00
C MET A 1 1.98 11.94 -49.46
N ASN A 2 2.28 13.12 -48.91
CA ASN A 2 2.47 13.32 -47.46
C ASN A 2 1.13 13.73 -46.81
N LYS A 3 0.55 12.92 -45.96
CA LYS A 3 -0.58 13.33 -45.11
C LYS A 3 -0.05 13.97 -43.82
N LYS A 4 -0.19 15.29 -43.72
CA LYS A 4 0.05 16.08 -42.52
C LYS A 4 -1.04 15.75 -41.46
N ASN A 5 -0.65 15.18 -40.33
CA ASN A 5 -1.50 15.11 -39.12
C ASN A 5 -1.54 16.50 -38.50
N SER A 6 -2.64 17.23 -38.66
CA SER A 6 -2.91 18.44 -37.89
C SER A 6 -3.47 18.08 -36.50
N LYS A 7 -2.69 18.37 -35.47
CA LYS A 7 -3.18 18.34 -34.10
C LYS A 7 -4.13 19.51 -33.89
N LEU A 8 -5.42 19.24 -33.70
CA LEU A 8 -6.41 20.23 -33.28
C LEU A 8 -6.09 20.64 -31.82
N THR A 9 -5.51 21.82 -31.65
CA THR A 9 -5.37 22.49 -30.36
C THR A 9 -6.64 23.28 -30.06
N LEU A 10 -7.52 22.73 -29.24
CA LEU A 10 -8.70 23.45 -28.72
C LEU A 10 -8.23 24.57 -27.78
N THR A 11 -8.60 25.83 -28.10
CA THR A 11 -8.34 26.95 -27.20
C THR A 11 -9.43 27.11 -26.16
N ARG A 12 -9.14 27.78 -25.03
CA ARG A 12 -10.15 28.08 -23.98
C ARG A 12 -11.38 28.81 -24.55
N ARG A 13 -11.23 29.56 -25.62
CA ARG A 13 -12.30 30.29 -26.30
C ARG A 13 -13.21 29.37 -27.12
N ASP A 14 -12.67 28.28 -27.66
CA ASP A 14 -13.45 27.29 -28.41
C ASP A 14 -14.28 26.41 -27.46
N PHE A 15 -13.74 26.13 -26.27
CA PHE A 15 -14.48 25.45 -25.19
C PHE A 15 -15.69 26.28 -24.70
N LEU A 16 -15.51 27.56 -24.47
CA LEU A 16 -16.61 28.44 -24.02
C LEU A 16 -17.69 28.67 -25.10
N LYS A 17 -17.34 28.64 -26.39
CA LYS A 17 -18.31 28.74 -27.49
C LYS A 17 -19.15 27.47 -27.64
N SER A 18 -18.56 26.29 -27.43
CA SER A 18 -19.31 25.03 -27.48
C SER A 18 -20.26 24.86 -26.29
N SER A 19 -19.92 25.41 -25.11
CA SER A 19 -20.79 25.40 -23.94
C SER A 19 -22.02 26.33 -24.08
N ALA A 20 -21.90 27.42 -24.83
CA ALA A 20 -23.01 28.37 -25.05
C ALA A 20 -24.07 27.86 -26.04
N VAL A 21 -23.70 26.96 -26.97
CA VAL A 21 -24.64 26.37 -27.92
C VAL A 21 -25.49 25.26 -27.30
N GLY A 22 -24.98 24.59 -26.25
CA GLY A 22 -25.72 23.57 -25.51
C GLY A 22 -26.84 24.09 -24.61
N ALA A 23 -26.77 25.37 -24.20
CA ALA A 23 -27.75 25.96 -23.28
C ALA A 23 -29.03 26.51 -23.98
N LEU A 24 -29.01 26.70 -25.30
CA LEU A 24 -30.15 27.21 -26.07
C LEU A 24 -31.04 26.11 -26.67
N GLY A 25 -30.66 24.86 -26.61
CA GLY A 25 -31.43 23.72 -27.14
C GLY A 25 -32.44 23.07 -26.19
N ALA A 26 -32.49 23.50 -24.91
CA ALA A 26 -33.27 22.83 -23.88
C ALA A 26 -34.68 23.43 -23.60
N MET A 27 -35.17 24.35 -24.42
CA MET A 27 -36.44 25.05 -24.16
C MET A 27 -37.63 24.70 -25.09
N VAL A 28 -37.53 23.65 -25.91
CA VAL A 28 -38.72 23.23 -26.70
C VAL A 28 -38.76 21.71 -26.77
N ALA A 29 -39.48 21.07 -25.82
CA ALA A 29 -40.40 19.95 -26.01
C ALA A 29 -40.85 19.33 -24.65
N PRO A 30 -42.06 19.58 -24.19
CA PRO A 30 -42.71 18.70 -23.22
C PRO A 30 -43.59 17.71 -23.98
N SER A 31 -43.24 16.46 -23.90
CA SER A 31 -44.02 15.27 -24.27
C SER A 31 -43.20 14.31 -25.14
N LEU A 32 -42.54 13.38 -24.46
CA LEU A 32 -42.27 12.00 -24.89
C LEU A 32 -41.20 11.36 -23.97
N LEU A 33 -41.53 11.21 -22.70
CA LEU A 33 -40.73 10.42 -21.74
C LEU A 33 -41.63 9.42 -21.03
N THR A 34 -42.20 8.49 -21.81
CA THR A 34 -42.62 7.19 -21.29
C THR A 34 -42.03 6.10 -22.20
N THR A 35 -40.75 5.98 -22.18
CA THR A 35 -40.10 4.74 -22.64
C THR A 35 -39.58 4.06 -21.39
N GLY A 36 -40.21 2.93 -21.10
CA GLY A 36 -39.90 2.10 -19.96
C GLY A 36 -38.39 1.75 -19.91
N CYS A 37 -37.91 1.61 -18.71
CA CYS A 37 -36.68 0.91 -18.45
C CYS A 37 -36.78 -0.52 -18.98
N SER A 38 -36.40 -0.73 -20.24
CA SER A 38 -36.02 -2.04 -20.69
C SER A 38 -34.67 -2.34 -20.03
N SER A 39 -34.66 -3.19 -19.02
CA SER A 39 -33.46 -3.81 -18.51
C SER A 39 -32.83 -4.62 -19.63
N SER A 40 -32.03 -4.00 -20.49
CA SER A 40 -31.04 -4.71 -21.25
C SER A 40 -29.97 -5.15 -20.24
N SER A 41 -29.90 -6.43 -19.98
CA SER A 41 -28.81 -7.10 -19.28
C SER A 41 -27.55 -7.08 -20.15
N ASP A 42 -27.05 -5.90 -20.43
CA ASP A 42 -25.70 -5.73 -20.96
C ASP A 42 -24.81 -5.51 -19.74
N ASP A 43 -23.98 -6.51 -19.46
CA ASP A 43 -22.97 -6.58 -18.39
C ASP A 43 -21.85 -5.53 -18.59
N THR A 44 -22.19 -4.29 -18.87
CA THR A 44 -21.22 -3.19 -18.91
C THR A 44 -20.98 -2.72 -17.48
N LYS A 45 -19.92 -3.24 -16.87
CA LYS A 45 -19.41 -2.68 -15.63
C LYS A 45 -19.17 -1.19 -15.82
N LEU A 46 -19.70 -0.37 -14.92
CA LEU A 46 -19.56 1.08 -14.98
C LEU A 46 -18.08 1.54 -14.93
N TYR A 47 -17.23 0.73 -14.30
CA TYR A 47 -15.78 0.93 -14.21
C TYR A 47 -15.05 -0.38 -14.58
N PRO A 48 -14.97 -0.72 -15.89
CA PRO A 48 -14.39 -2.00 -16.34
C PRO A 48 -12.89 -2.14 -15.99
N ASP A 49 -12.17 -1.03 -15.87
CA ASP A 49 -10.74 -0.98 -15.54
C ASP A 49 -10.47 -0.96 -14.02
N ALA A 50 -11.50 -1.06 -13.18
CA ALA A 50 -11.31 -1.09 -11.74
C ALA A 50 -10.63 -2.39 -11.32
N LEU A 51 -9.38 -2.29 -10.83
CA LEU A 51 -8.63 -3.41 -10.29
C LEU A 51 -9.16 -3.78 -8.91
N ILE A 52 -10.18 -4.64 -8.88
CA ILE A 52 -10.76 -5.17 -7.65
C ILE A 52 -10.18 -6.57 -7.43
N PRO A 53 -9.43 -6.81 -6.36
CA PRO A 53 -8.80 -8.10 -6.13
C PRO A 53 -9.84 -9.20 -5.86
N GLU A 54 -9.57 -10.40 -6.35
CA GLU A 54 -10.29 -11.58 -5.91
C GLU A 54 -9.93 -11.90 -4.46
N MET A 55 -10.96 -12.12 -3.64
CA MET A 55 -10.78 -12.39 -2.21
C MET A 55 -10.93 -13.87 -1.94
N LEU A 56 -9.81 -14.58 -1.91
CA LEU A 56 -9.78 -15.99 -1.51
C LEU A 56 -10.06 -16.13 0.00
N PRO A 57 -10.71 -17.21 0.46
CA PRO A 57 -10.96 -17.48 1.87
C PRO A 57 -9.66 -17.64 2.69
N GLN A 58 -8.64 -18.24 2.08
CA GLN A 58 -7.27 -18.34 2.61
C GLN A 58 -6.26 -18.36 1.47
N ALA A 59 -4.98 -18.17 1.77
CA ALA A 59 -3.92 -18.35 0.78
C ALA A 59 -3.94 -19.79 0.24
N PRO A 60 -3.74 -19.99 -1.07
CA PRO A 60 -3.62 -21.34 -1.63
C PRO A 60 -2.43 -22.08 -0.99
N ASP A 61 -2.56 -23.40 -0.85
CA ASP A 61 -1.45 -24.23 -0.41
C ASP A 61 -0.28 -24.14 -1.40
N GLY A 62 0.91 -24.04 -0.86
CA GLY A 62 2.14 -23.89 -1.63
C GLY A 62 3.35 -24.42 -0.85
N ARG A 63 4.54 -24.17 -1.38
CA ARG A 63 5.76 -24.49 -0.63
C ARG A 63 5.85 -23.64 0.65
N PRO A 64 6.47 -24.16 1.71
CA PRO A 64 6.75 -23.35 2.89
C PRO A 64 7.55 -22.08 2.53
N LEU A 65 7.20 -20.94 3.13
CA LEU A 65 7.88 -19.67 2.94
C LEU A 65 8.39 -19.13 4.27
N LYS A 66 9.61 -18.60 4.23
CA LYS A 66 10.26 -17.93 5.36
C LYS A 66 10.17 -16.42 5.18
N ALA A 67 9.76 -15.70 6.22
CA ALA A 67 9.76 -14.25 6.23
C ALA A 67 10.79 -13.68 7.19
N GLY A 68 11.34 -12.53 6.83
CA GLY A 68 12.13 -11.68 7.70
C GLY A 68 11.40 -10.37 8.00
N LEU A 69 11.28 -10.01 9.26
CA LEU A 69 10.67 -8.76 9.69
C LEU A 69 11.75 -7.69 9.87
N ILE A 70 11.55 -6.55 9.26
CA ILE A 70 12.37 -5.34 9.43
C ILE A 70 11.49 -4.23 10.00
N GLY A 71 11.78 -3.82 11.25
CA GLY A 71 10.95 -2.92 12.05
C GLY A 71 10.04 -3.67 13.02
N CYS A 72 10.54 -3.90 14.23
CA CYS A 72 9.89 -4.68 15.32
C CYS A 72 8.93 -3.83 16.18
N GLY A 73 8.38 -2.74 15.65
CA GLY A 73 7.33 -1.97 16.31
C GLY A 73 5.99 -2.73 16.35
N GLY A 74 4.97 -2.13 16.97
CA GLY A 74 3.65 -2.78 17.09
C GLY A 74 3.04 -3.19 15.74
N ARG A 75 3.20 -2.36 14.69
CA ARG A 75 2.72 -2.71 13.35
C ARG A 75 3.50 -3.88 12.73
N GLY A 76 4.84 -3.86 12.88
CA GLY A 76 5.69 -4.95 12.37
C GLY A 76 5.39 -6.27 13.06
N THR A 77 5.30 -6.27 14.40
CA THR A 77 4.92 -7.46 15.17
C THR A 77 3.58 -8.02 14.69
N GLY A 78 2.56 -7.15 14.49
CA GLY A 78 1.27 -7.57 13.94
C GLY A 78 1.37 -8.10 12.51
N ALA A 79 2.24 -7.53 11.66
CA ALA A 79 2.45 -8.03 10.30
C ALA A 79 3.08 -9.42 10.29
N ALA A 80 4.01 -9.70 11.21
CA ALA A 80 4.61 -11.02 11.37
C ALA A 80 3.56 -12.09 11.76
N VAL A 81 2.69 -11.76 12.71
CA VAL A 81 1.57 -12.65 13.10
C VAL A 81 0.63 -12.86 11.91
N ASN A 82 0.20 -11.79 11.25
CA ASN A 82 -0.69 -11.89 10.08
C ASN A 82 -0.07 -12.69 8.94
N PHE A 83 1.23 -12.58 8.71
CA PHE A 83 1.92 -13.39 7.71
C PHE A 83 1.83 -14.88 8.05
N ARG A 84 2.17 -15.27 9.29
CA ARG A 84 2.08 -16.65 9.74
C ARG A 84 0.65 -17.21 9.61
N ASP A 85 -0.36 -16.39 9.91
CA ASP A 85 -1.77 -16.80 9.91
C ASP A 85 -2.41 -16.78 8.51
N ALA A 86 -1.72 -16.26 7.50
CA ALA A 86 -2.26 -16.15 6.14
C ALA A 86 -2.38 -17.50 5.41
N GLY A 87 -1.64 -18.52 5.82
CA GLY A 87 -1.68 -19.85 5.19
C GLY A 87 -0.75 -20.85 5.86
N ASN A 88 -0.81 -22.09 5.37
CA ASN A 88 0.01 -23.18 5.88
C ASN A 88 1.49 -23.03 5.47
N GLY A 89 2.40 -23.43 6.38
CA GLY A 89 3.84 -23.43 6.08
C GLY A 89 4.51 -22.06 6.04
N LEU A 90 3.85 -21.00 6.51
CA LEU A 90 4.40 -19.66 6.60
C LEU A 90 5.06 -19.43 7.96
N THR A 91 6.33 -19.02 7.96
CA THR A 91 7.12 -18.83 9.18
C THR A 91 7.89 -17.53 9.17
N VAL A 92 8.09 -16.92 10.36
CA VAL A 92 8.95 -15.74 10.52
C VAL A 92 10.25 -16.21 11.20
N THR A 93 11.38 -16.05 10.52
CA THR A 93 12.66 -16.65 10.95
C THR A 93 13.73 -15.64 11.30
N MET A 94 13.56 -14.37 10.90
CA MET A 94 14.55 -13.30 11.08
C MET A 94 13.87 -12.01 11.54
N LEU A 95 14.56 -11.27 12.42
CA LEU A 95 14.10 -9.97 12.91
C LEU A 95 15.21 -8.91 12.80
N ALA A 96 14.84 -7.68 12.45
CA ALA A 96 15.73 -6.53 12.49
C ALA A 96 15.04 -5.29 13.05
N ASP A 97 15.72 -4.56 13.91
CA ASP A 97 15.29 -3.24 14.43
C ASP A 97 16.52 -2.41 14.82
N ILE A 98 16.34 -1.12 15.03
CA ILE A 98 17.40 -0.26 15.58
C ILE A 98 17.36 -0.21 17.11
N PHE A 99 16.26 -0.61 17.75
CA PHE A 99 16.03 -0.49 19.18
C PHE A 99 15.96 -1.87 19.87
N PRO A 100 16.86 -2.14 20.85
CA PRO A 100 16.84 -3.42 21.59
C PRO A 100 15.52 -3.68 22.34
N ASP A 101 14.93 -2.64 22.92
CA ASP A 101 13.66 -2.73 23.63
C ASP A 101 12.50 -3.10 22.70
N LYS A 102 12.50 -2.60 21.46
CA LYS A 102 11.51 -2.97 20.45
C LYS A 102 11.67 -4.43 20.01
N MET A 103 12.90 -4.84 19.78
CA MET A 103 13.24 -6.24 19.47
C MET A 103 12.76 -7.18 20.59
N ALA A 104 13.10 -6.88 21.85
CA ALA A 104 12.71 -7.69 22.99
C ALA A 104 11.18 -7.79 23.14
N GLN A 105 10.47 -6.66 23.02
CA GLN A 105 9.00 -6.63 23.08
C GLN A 105 8.37 -7.40 21.93
N CYS A 106 8.87 -7.26 20.72
CA CYS A 106 8.41 -8.00 19.54
C CYS A 106 8.53 -9.51 19.77
N ARG A 107 9.72 -9.98 20.16
CA ARG A 107 9.97 -11.41 20.43
C ARG A 107 9.05 -11.97 21.51
N LYS A 108 8.84 -11.18 22.61
CA LYS A 108 7.92 -11.58 23.67
C LYS A 108 6.51 -11.79 23.11
N THR A 109 6.01 -10.82 22.33
CA THR A 109 4.67 -10.94 21.74
C THR A 109 4.59 -12.06 20.71
N LEU A 110 5.60 -12.22 19.84
CA LEU A 110 5.62 -13.31 18.85
C LEU A 110 5.59 -14.69 19.50
N LYS A 111 6.24 -14.86 20.64
CA LYS A 111 6.20 -16.10 21.41
C LYS A 111 4.80 -16.46 21.90
N GLU A 112 3.98 -15.46 22.28
CA GLU A 112 2.57 -15.66 22.66
C GLU A 112 1.74 -16.23 21.49
N TYR A 113 2.19 -16.02 20.26
CA TYR A 113 1.61 -16.55 19.02
C TYR A 113 2.35 -17.78 18.47
N ASN A 114 3.18 -18.44 19.28
CA ASN A 114 3.99 -19.59 18.87
C ASN A 114 4.95 -19.30 17.68
N ILE A 115 5.48 -18.09 17.60
CA ILE A 115 6.54 -17.70 16.69
C ILE A 115 7.81 -17.48 17.52
N GLU A 116 8.76 -18.39 17.39
CA GLU A 116 10.05 -18.28 18.08
C GLU A 116 11.17 -17.96 17.07
N VAL A 117 11.89 -16.86 17.33
CA VAL A 117 13.05 -16.45 16.55
C VAL A 117 14.27 -16.48 17.47
N PRO A 118 15.28 -17.31 17.18
CA PRO A 118 16.46 -17.45 18.00
C PRO A 118 17.32 -16.17 17.97
N ASP A 119 18.18 -16.02 18.97
CA ASP A 119 18.98 -14.78 19.16
C ASP A 119 19.91 -14.48 17.99
N GLU A 120 20.50 -15.50 17.40
CA GLU A 120 21.37 -15.42 16.24
C GLU A 120 20.68 -14.87 14.98
N ASN A 121 19.35 -14.90 14.95
CA ASN A 121 18.51 -14.39 13.87
C ASN A 121 17.89 -13.02 14.18
N CYS A 122 18.33 -12.37 15.25
CA CYS A 122 17.88 -11.06 15.68
C CYS A 122 18.99 -10.02 15.52
N PHE A 123 18.78 -9.04 14.67
CA PHE A 123 19.84 -8.09 14.28
C PHE A 123 19.46 -6.67 14.70
N LEU A 124 20.41 -5.94 15.29
CA LEU A 124 20.24 -4.56 15.72
C LEU A 124 21.11 -3.61 14.89
N GLY A 125 20.57 -2.41 14.65
CA GLY A 125 21.24 -1.29 13.99
C GLY A 125 20.66 -0.93 12.63
N PHE A 126 21.13 0.19 12.08
CA PHE A 126 20.62 0.75 10.82
C PHE A 126 20.88 -0.12 9.57
N ASP A 127 21.91 -0.97 9.61
CA ASP A 127 22.24 -1.90 8.52
C ASP A 127 21.72 -3.33 8.78
N ALA A 128 21.02 -3.55 9.89
CA ALA A 128 20.46 -4.85 10.25
C ALA A 128 19.53 -5.43 9.17
N TYR A 129 18.83 -4.57 8.44
CA TYR A 129 17.97 -4.97 7.33
C TYR A 129 18.71 -5.76 6.25
N LYS A 130 20.00 -5.46 6.00
CA LYS A 130 20.82 -6.19 5.03
C LYS A 130 21.02 -7.64 5.43
N LYS A 131 21.28 -7.90 6.73
CA LYS A 131 21.44 -9.25 7.25
C LYS A 131 20.19 -10.10 7.07
N VAL A 132 19.02 -9.50 7.27
CA VAL A 132 17.73 -10.16 7.01
C VAL A 132 17.53 -10.42 5.52
N ILE A 133 17.78 -9.42 4.67
CA ILE A 133 17.55 -9.52 3.22
C ILE A 133 18.58 -10.49 2.57
N ASP A 134 19.82 -10.51 3.04
CA ASP A 134 20.88 -11.40 2.52
C ASP A 134 20.74 -12.86 3.00
N SER A 135 19.83 -13.13 3.93
CA SER A 135 19.58 -14.48 4.44
C SER A 135 18.73 -15.33 3.49
N ASP A 136 18.36 -16.53 3.91
CA ASP A 136 17.53 -17.48 3.16
C ASP A 136 16.02 -17.21 3.22
N VAL A 137 15.59 -16.03 3.68
CA VAL A 137 14.17 -15.64 3.68
C VAL A 137 13.64 -15.48 2.25
N ASP A 138 12.41 -15.87 2.03
CA ASP A 138 11.70 -15.72 0.76
C ASP A 138 11.00 -14.34 0.67
N VAL A 139 10.47 -13.88 1.81
CA VAL A 139 9.64 -12.68 1.93
C VAL A 139 10.23 -11.72 2.94
N VAL A 140 10.19 -10.44 2.65
CA VAL A 140 10.61 -9.38 3.57
C VAL A 140 9.41 -8.53 3.96
N LEU A 141 9.18 -8.38 5.27
CA LEU A 141 8.14 -7.53 5.83
C LEU A 141 8.76 -6.19 6.25
N LEU A 142 8.64 -5.15 5.40
CA LEU A 142 9.19 -3.82 5.63
C LEU A 142 8.22 -2.96 6.44
N CYS A 143 8.41 -2.91 7.75
CA CYS A 143 7.58 -2.17 8.70
C CYS A 143 8.33 -1.03 9.40
N THR A 144 9.45 -0.62 8.87
CA THR A 144 10.26 0.53 9.30
C THR A 144 9.54 1.87 9.09
N PRO A 145 9.98 2.98 9.71
CA PRO A 145 9.51 4.31 9.35
C PRO A 145 9.70 4.60 7.85
N PRO A 146 8.82 5.41 7.23
CA PRO A 146 8.78 5.60 5.77
C PRO A 146 10.09 6.07 5.13
N VAL A 147 10.91 6.83 5.84
CA VAL A 147 12.21 7.33 5.35
C VAL A 147 13.17 6.21 4.91
N PHE A 148 13.07 5.03 5.49
CA PHE A 148 13.96 3.90 5.18
C PHE A 148 13.46 3.03 4.03
N ARG A 149 12.15 3.01 3.79
CA ARG A 149 11.47 2.02 2.94
C ARG A 149 11.95 1.99 1.49
N ALA A 150 12.17 3.16 0.88
CA ALA A 150 12.61 3.20 -0.52
C ALA A 150 13.96 2.51 -0.71
N ARG A 151 14.91 2.70 0.21
CA ARG A 151 16.23 2.06 0.19
C ARG A 151 16.13 0.56 0.48
N GLU A 152 15.41 0.19 1.52
CA GLU A 152 15.23 -1.20 1.93
C GLU A 152 14.50 -2.02 0.87
N PHE A 153 13.46 -1.44 0.26
CA PHE A 153 12.73 -2.06 -0.83
C PHE A 153 13.59 -2.29 -2.08
N ALA A 154 14.36 -1.28 -2.49
CA ALA A 154 15.27 -1.42 -3.62
C ALA A 154 16.27 -2.57 -3.38
N TYR A 155 16.85 -2.65 -2.19
CA TYR A 155 17.78 -3.71 -1.82
C TYR A 155 17.11 -5.09 -1.79
N ALA A 156 15.90 -5.21 -1.24
CA ALA A 156 15.16 -6.46 -1.22
C ALA A 156 14.85 -6.99 -2.64
N VAL A 157 14.42 -6.11 -3.53
CA VAL A 157 14.15 -6.45 -4.94
C VAL A 157 15.43 -6.83 -5.69
N GLU A 158 16.54 -6.14 -5.43
CA GLU A 158 17.85 -6.49 -5.99
C GLU A 158 18.23 -7.93 -5.61
N LYS A 159 18.02 -8.30 -4.35
CA LYS A 159 18.29 -9.64 -3.80
C LYS A 159 17.22 -10.70 -4.12
N GLY A 160 16.22 -10.36 -4.92
CA GLY A 160 15.20 -11.30 -5.39
C GLY A 160 14.20 -11.74 -4.32
N LYS A 161 13.89 -10.86 -3.36
CA LYS A 161 12.92 -11.16 -2.30
C LYS A 161 11.52 -10.67 -2.66
N HIS A 162 10.49 -11.45 -2.32
CA HIS A 162 9.12 -10.97 -2.28
C HIS A 162 8.98 -9.95 -1.14
N VAL A 163 8.14 -8.94 -1.30
CA VAL A 163 8.09 -7.83 -0.32
C VAL A 163 6.65 -7.46 0.04
N PHE A 164 6.38 -7.45 1.35
CA PHE A 164 5.30 -6.66 1.92
C PHE A 164 5.90 -5.36 2.46
N LEU A 165 5.39 -4.22 1.99
CA LEU A 165 5.89 -2.95 2.47
C LEU A 165 4.76 -2.07 3.04
N GLU A 166 4.93 -1.55 4.26
CA GLU A 166 3.94 -0.71 4.91
C GLU A 166 3.78 0.65 4.23
N LYS A 167 2.62 1.23 4.40
CA LYS A 167 2.29 2.60 3.95
C LYS A 167 2.77 3.64 4.99
N PRO A 168 3.08 4.87 4.53
CA PRO A 168 3.38 5.30 3.17
C PRO A 168 4.70 4.70 2.67
N CYS A 169 4.80 4.46 1.36
CA CYS A 169 5.96 3.77 0.78
C CYS A 169 7.21 4.64 0.72
N ALA A 170 7.05 5.97 0.69
CA ALA A 170 8.13 6.95 0.62
C ALA A 170 7.71 8.25 1.31
N ILE A 171 8.68 9.11 1.61
CA ILE A 171 8.46 10.42 2.24
C ILE A 171 8.57 11.60 1.27
N ASP A 172 9.15 11.39 0.09
CA ASP A 172 9.45 12.44 -0.88
C ASP A 172 9.36 11.92 -2.33
N PRO A 173 9.38 12.84 -3.33
CA PRO A 173 9.32 12.44 -4.74
C PRO A 173 10.53 11.60 -5.21
N VAL A 174 11.69 11.72 -4.59
CA VAL A 174 12.88 10.91 -4.94
C VAL A 174 12.67 9.47 -4.51
N GLY A 175 12.24 9.28 -3.25
CA GLY A 175 11.86 7.98 -2.72
C GLY A 175 10.72 7.33 -3.52
N ALA A 176 9.68 8.10 -3.86
CA ALA A 176 8.57 7.61 -4.67
C ALA A 176 9.04 7.11 -6.05
N ARG A 177 9.91 7.86 -6.74
CA ARG A 177 10.50 7.41 -8.02
C ARG A 177 11.38 6.16 -7.85
N SER A 178 12.10 6.04 -6.73
CA SER A 178 12.87 4.84 -6.41
C SER A 178 11.96 3.62 -6.21
N ILE A 179 10.86 3.77 -5.47
CA ILE A 179 9.85 2.71 -5.29
C ILE A 179 9.29 2.27 -6.64
N LEU A 180 8.89 3.21 -7.51
CA LEU A 180 8.35 2.88 -8.84
C LEU A 180 9.34 2.13 -9.73
N ARG A 181 10.62 2.52 -9.72
CA ARG A 181 11.68 1.79 -10.47
C ARG A 181 11.88 0.38 -9.92
N SER A 182 11.95 0.25 -8.60
CA SER A 182 12.12 -1.05 -7.94
C SER A 182 10.91 -1.97 -8.15
N ALA A 183 9.69 -1.41 -8.17
CA ALA A 183 8.47 -2.16 -8.47
C ALA A 183 8.49 -2.74 -9.90
N LYS A 184 8.92 -1.96 -10.90
CA LYS A 184 9.11 -2.45 -12.27
C LYS A 184 10.17 -3.55 -12.37
N LEU A 185 11.25 -3.41 -11.62
CA LEU A 185 12.28 -4.46 -11.55
C LEU A 185 11.75 -5.73 -10.87
N ALA A 186 10.95 -5.58 -9.82
CA ALA A 186 10.30 -6.70 -9.14
C ALA A 186 9.38 -7.47 -10.09
N GLU A 187 8.57 -6.76 -10.89
CA GLU A 187 7.71 -7.34 -11.92
C GLU A 187 8.52 -8.14 -12.95
N GLN A 188 9.62 -7.56 -13.47
CA GLN A 188 10.53 -8.24 -14.40
C GLN A 188 11.17 -9.51 -13.81
N LYS A 189 11.40 -9.52 -12.50
CA LYS A 189 11.95 -10.69 -11.77
C LYS A 189 10.87 -11.68 -11.33
N GLY A 190 9.59 -11.45 -11.60
CA GLY A 190 8.48 -12.27 -11.13
C GLY A 190 8.27 -12.25 -9.61
N LEU A 191 8.68 -11.15 -8.95
CA LEU A 191 8.54 -11.00 -7.51
C LEU A 191 7.16 -10.43 -7.15
N SER A 192 6.54 -10.98 -6.12
CA SER A 192 5.32 -10.44 -5.55
C SER A 192 5.65 -9.28 -4.62
N VAL A 193 4.99 -8.13 -4.85
CA VAL A 193 5.11 -6.94 -4.01
C VAL A 193 3.73 -6.45 -3.65
N ILE A 194 3.49 -6.22 -2.36
CA ILE A 194 2.22 -5.68 -1.87
C ILE A 194 2.47 -4.53 -0.88
N SER A 195 1.68 -3.46 -1.01
CA SER A 195 1.70 -2.37 -0.04
C SER A 195 0.64 -2.56 1.03
N GLY A 196 0.95 -2.19 2.28
CA GLY A 196 0.07 -2.26 3.45
C GLY A 196 -1.14 -1.31 3.42
N THR A 197 -1.77 -1.14 2.25
CA THR A 197 -3.00 -0.38 2.06
C THR A 197 -4.21 -1.22 2.45
N ILE A 198 -4.45 -1.33 3.74
CA ILE A 198 -5.40 -2.24 4.40
C ILE A 198 -6.75 -2.33 3.67
N ARG A 199 -7.37 -1.18 3.32
CA ARG A 199 -8.72 -1.15 2.74
C ARG A 199 -8.82 -1.73 1.34
N ARG A 200 -7.70 -1.86 0.62
CA ARG A 200 -7.65 -2.55 -0.67
C ARG A 200 -7.78 -4.08 -0.54
N SER A 201 -7.56 -4.61 0.66
CA SER A 201 -7.60 -6.06 0.93
C SER A 201 -8.60 -6.43 2.03
N GLN A 202 -9.33 -5.46 2.57
CA GLN A 202 -10.35 -5.69 3.59
C GLN A 202 -11.65 -6.12 2.91
N ARG A 203 -12.19 -7.29 3.26
CA ARG A 203 -13.30 -7.95 2.54
C ARG A 203 -14.53 -7.07 2.36
N ASP A 204 -14.99 -6.41 3.43
CA ASP A 204 -16.14 -5.49 3.39
C ASP A 204 -15.89 -4.30 2.46
N CYS A 205 -14.67 -3.73 2.46
CA CYS A 205 -14.29 -2.66 1.56
C CYS A 205 -14.25 -3.15 0.10
N VAL A 206 -13.65 -4.30 -0.16
CA VAL A 206 -13.57 -4.90 -1.51
C VAL A 206 -14.96 -5.18 -2.05
N GLU A 207 -15.84 -5.78 -1.25
CA GLU A 207 -17.22 -6.07 -1.66
C GLU A 207 -18.03 -4.78 -1.90
N THR A 208 -17.86 -3.78 -1.06
CA THR A 208 -18.50 -2.45 -1.25
C THR A 208 -18.04 -1.82 -2.57
N PHE A 209 -16.73 -1.82 -2.82
CA PHE A 209 -16.16 -1.30 -4.08
C PHE A 209 -16.66 -2.06 -5.30
N ARG A 210 -16.80 -3.39 -5.22
CA ARG A 210 -17.36 -4.20 -6.31
C ARG A 210 -18.78 -3.75 -6.65
N ARG A 211 -19.66 -3.59 -5.67
CA ARG A 211 -21.02 -3.11 -5.88
C ARG A 211 -21.06 -1.70 -6.49
N VAL A 212 -20.19 -0.81 -6.04
CA VAL A 212 -20.05 0.53 -6.63
C VAL A 212 -19.60 0.45 -8.09
N ALA A 213 -18.60 -0.38 -8.39
CA ALA A 213 -18.11 -0.58 -9.75
C ALA A 213 -19.15 -1.22 -10.68
N ASP A 214 -20.02 -2.07 -10.13
CA ASP A 214 -21.13 -2.70 -10.84
C ASP A 214 -22.34 -1.75 -10.97
N GLY A 215 -22.21 -0.48 -10.57
CA GLY A 215 -23.23 0.55 -10.79
C GLY A 215 -24.31 0.67 -9.71
N ALA A 216 -24.16 0.05 -8.54
CA ALA A 216 -25.18 0.04 -7.49
C ALA A 216 -25.62 1.45 -7.00
N ILE A 217 -24.78 2.46 -7.21
CA ILE A 217 -25.07 3.87 -6.87
C ILE A 217 -25.16 4.79 -8.10
N GLY A 218 -25.15 4.21 -9.30
CA GLY A 218 -25.10 4.96 -10.57
C GLY A 218 -23.75 5.64 -10.79
N ASP A 219 -23.76 6.69 -11.61
CA ASP A 219 -22.54 7.45 -11.94
C ASP A 219 -22.00 8.22 -10.73
N ILE A 220 -20.71 8.09 -10.48
CA ILE A 220 -20.02 8.86 -9.43
C ILE A 220 -19.75 10.28 -9.93
N VAL A 221 -20.52 11.25 -9.46
CA VAL A 221 -20.36 12.68 -9.82
C VAL A 221 -19.45 13.44 -8.86
N SER A 222 -19.32 12.96 -7.62
CA SER A 222 -18.39 13.53 -6.63
C SER A 222 -18.08 12.51 -5.54
N ALA A 223 -16.95 12.70 -4.86
CA ALA A 223 -16.59 11.90 -3.69
C ALA A 223 -15.95 12.78 -2.61
N GLN A 224 -16.28 12.50 -1.35
CA GLN A 224 -15.67 13.17 -0.21
C GLN A 224 -15.13 12.12 0.76
N VAL A 225 -13.87 12.28 1.19
CA VAL A 225 -13.25 11.43 2.20
C VAL A 225 -12.90 12.29 3.41
N ILE A 226 -13.41 11.90 4.57
CA ILE A 226 -13.14 12.58 5.85
C ILE A 226 -12.49 11.59 6.77
N ARG A 227 -11.34 11.98 7.35
CA ARG A 227 -10.69 11.24 8.41
C ARG A 227 -10.47 12.13 9.62
N ASN A 228 -11.26 11.93 10.65
CA ASN A 228 -11.04 12.53 11.97
C ASN A 228 -10.15 11.59 12.78
N GLY A 229 -9.02 12.07 13.24
CA GLY A 229 -8.08 11.32 14.07
C GLY A 229 -7.78 12.07 15.37
N GLY A 230 -7.43 11.33 16.42
CA GLY A 230 -6.86 11.92 17.63
C GLY A 230 -5.40 12.34 17.43
N THR A 231 -4.83 12.93 18.48
CA THR A 231 -3.40 13.26 18.54
C THR A 231 -2.55 12.01 18.32
N LEU A 232 -1.50 12.14 17.52
CA LEU A 232 -0.53 11.06 17.34
C LEU A 232 0.16 10.76 18.68
N TRP A 233 0.51 9.47 18.86
CA TRP A 233 1.24 9.07 20.04
C TRP A 233 2.60 9.78 20.10
N HIS A 234 3.00 10.14 21.31
CA HIS A 234 4.25 10.81 21.61
C HIS A 234 4.90 10.17 22.84
N LYS A 235 6.22 10.14 22.88
CA LYS A 235 7.01 9.67 24.01
C LYS A 235 7.87 10.81 24.50
N ASP A 236 7.77 11.12 25.78
CA ASP A 236 8.64 12.09 26.42
C ASP A 236 10.09 11.64 26.32
N ARG A 237 10.99 12.63 26.14
CA ARG A 237 12.42 12.36 26.08
C ARG A 237 12.89 11.76 27.41
N GLN A 238 13.59 10.65 27.32
CA GLN A 238 14.20 10.02 28.48
C GLN A 238 15.66 10.48 28.66
N PRO A 239 16.19 10.48 29.90
CA PRO A 239 17.60 10.72 30.14
C PRO A 239 18.47 9.76 29.31
N GLY A 240 19.51 10.30 28.69
CA GLY A 240 20.43 9.53 27.83
C GLY A 240 20.01 9.37 26.37
N TRP A 241 18.79 9.73 25.97
CA TRP A 241 18.43 9.71 24.57
C TRP A 241 19.10 10.84 23.78
N SER A 242 19.77 10.49 22.70
CA SER A 242 20.22 11.47 21.71
C SER A 242 19.04 12.11 20.98
N ASP A 243 19.27 13.22 20.27
CA ASP A 243 18.24 13.86 19.44
C ASP A 243 17.74 12.90 18.35
N MET A 244 18.64 12.15 17.74
CA MET A 244 18.29 11.16 16.73
C MET A 244 17.40 10.05 17.32
N GLU A 245 17.73 9.55 18.50
CA GLU A 245 16.93 8.54 19.18
C GLU A 245 15.53 9.04 19.50
N TYR A 246 15.42 10.27 20.04
CA TYR A 246 14.14 10.90 20.33
C TYR A 246 13.29 11.05 19.06
N VAL A 247 13.88 11.53 17.97
CA VAL A 247 13.20 11.67 16.67
C VAL A 247 12.75 10.30 16.14
N MET A 248 13.61 9.29 16.16
CA MET A 248 13.27 7.94 15.68
C MET A 248 12.18 7.27 16.52
N ARG A 249 12.20 7.48 17.85
CA ARG A 249 11.16 6.94 18.74
C ARG A 249 9.81 7.64 18.61
N ASN A 250 9.80 8.86 18.05
CA ASN A 250 8.61 9.67 17.78
C ASN A 250 8.41 9.95 16.28
N TRP A 251 8.87 9.05 15.43
CA TRP A 251 8.95 9.22 13.98
C TRP A 251 7.67 9.78 13.32
N PRO A 252 6.41 9.45 13.78
CA PRO A 252 5.21 9.99 13.14
C PRO A 252 5.03 11.51 13.33
N ASN A 253 5.73 12.11 14.30
CA ASN A 253 5.64 13.55 14.61
C ASN A 253 6.68 14.39 13.84
N PHE A 254 7.49 13.78 12.98
CA PHE A 254 8.55 14.45 12.24
C PHE A 254 8.40 14.20 10.74
N CYS A 255 8.04 15.24 9.97
CA CYS A 255 7.82 15.16 8.53
C CYS A 255 9.02 14.58 7.76
N CYS A 256 10.25 14.86 8.21
CA CYS A 256 11.47 14.32 7.60
C CYS A 256 11.62 12.78 7.73
N ILE A 257 10.84 12.15 8.59
CA ILE A 257 10.84 10.71 8.82
C ILE A 257 9.53 10.06 8.32
N SER A 258 8.40 10.72 8.57
CA SER A 258 7.07 10.21 8.23
C SER A 258 6.63 10.54 6.79
N GLY A 259 7.06 11.68 6.26
CA GLY A 259 6.61 12.22 4.99
C GLY A 259 5.32 13.03 5.09
N ASP A 260 4.81 13.23 6.30
CA ASP A 260 3.53 13.86 6.62
C ASP A 260 3.73 15.05 7.55
#